data_673634afef922f800998c6f662435e5b
#
_entry.id   673634afef922f800998c6f662435e5b
#
_cell.length_a   1.000
_cell.length_b   1.000
_cell.length_c   1.000
_cell.angle_alpha   90.00
_cell.angle_beta   90.00
_cell.angle_gamma   90.00
#
_symmetry.space_group_name_H-M   'P 1'
#
loop_
_entity.id
_entity.type
_entity.pdbx_description
1 polymer ?
#
loop_
_entity_poly.entity_id
_entity_poly.type
_entity_poly.pdbx_seq_one_letter_code
_entity_poly.pdbx_strand_id
1 'polypeptide(L)'
;MGAIAAASYGMNPLFALPLYKAGMDSDSVLFFRYLFAIPLLGMMIKARGRTLKIERKETLPLIIMGLFVALSSLTLFLSYNYMAAGIASTLLFVYPIMVALIMTMVFKEKPAPQTIVCMLLALGGIGLLYKNEEGGTLSLIGTLLVFASSLSYAIYIVGINRTALKDMATLKVTFYVLLFGLSLFVARLLYSGVLNTPDRWYLWGNLLALAVFPTAISFLCTTSAIQYIGSTPTAILGALEPVTAIFFGVTVFQESLTARESMGLVMIIVAVTLVIAGGNITSHLIRFRKLFPRLPIRSKKNN
;
A
#
# COMPACT_ATOMS: atom_id res chain seq x y z
N MET A 1 -0.94 -12.90 -1.18
CA MET A 1 -1.74 -11.75 -0.74
C MET A 1 -1.03 -10.41 -1.04
N GLY A 2 0.21 -10.16 -0.56
CA GLY A 2 0.89 -8.87 -0.79
C GLY A 2 1.01 -8.47 -2.26
N ALA A 3 1.39 -9.40 -3.14
CA ALA A 3 1.45 -9.14 -4.58
C ALA A 3 0.07 -8.80 -5.20
N ILE A 4 -0.99 -9.49 -4.75
CA ILE A 4 -2.36 -9.19 -5.20
C ILE A 4 -2.79 -7.80 -4.70
N ALA A 5 -2.44 -7.44 -3.47
CA ALA A 5 -2.69 -6.12 -2.91
C ALA A 5 -2.08 -5.03 -3.78
N ALA A 6 -0.79 -5.15 -4.07
CA ALA A 6 -0.03 -4.20 -4.87
C ALA A 6 -0.57 -4.11 -6.31
N ALA A 7 -0.78 -5.26 -6.96
CA ALA A 7 -1.34 -5.29 -8.31
C ALA A 7 -2.73 -4.64 -8.37
N SER A 8 -3.60 -4.95 -7.40
CA SER A 8 -4.93 -4.33 -7.33
C SER A 8 -4.86 -2.82 -7.07
N TYR A 9 -3.91 -2.37 -6.24
CA TYR A 9 -3.73 -0.95 -5.96
C TYR A 9 -3.15 -0.19 -7.16
N GLY A 10 -2.24 -0.81 -7.90
CA GLY A 10 -1.68 -0.27 -9.15
C GLY A 10 -2.72 0.00 -10.25
N MET A 11 -3.95 -0.54 -10.12
CA MET A 11 -5.07 -0.23 -11.03
C MET A 11 -5.75 1.13 -10.71
N ASN A 12 -5.32 1.85 -9.66
CA ASN A 12 -5.93 3.15 -9.31
C ASN A 12 -6.02 4.13 -10.49
N PRO A 13 -4.93 4.40 -11.25
CA PRO A 13 -4.99 5.35 -12.35
C PRO A 13 -5.97 4.92 -13.44
N LEU A 14 -6.10 3.63 -13.70
CA LEU A 14 -7.00 3.08 -14.72
C LEU A 14 -8.45 3.52 -14.51
N PHE A 15 -8.91 3.54 -13.25
CA PHE A 15 -10.29 3.88 -12.92
C PHE A 15 -10.47 5.32 -12.44
N ALA A 16 -9.45 5.94 -11.83
CA ALA A 16 -9.54 7.31 -11.32
C ALA A 16 -9.41 8.37 -12.41
N LEU A 17 -8.48 8.18 -13.38
CA LEU A 17 -8.24 9.19 -14.43
C LEU A 17 -9.48 9.51 -15.27
N PRO A 18 -10.33 8.54 -15.69
CA PRO A 18 -11.57 8.86 -16.40
C PRO A 18 -12.55 9.72 -15.58
N LEU A 19 -12.58 9.54 -14.24
CA LEU A 19 -13.43 10.34 -13.35
C LEU A 19 -12.94 11.79 -13.25
N TYR A 20 -11.63 11.99 -13.13
CA TYR A 20 -11.04 13.34 -13.14
C TYR A 20 -11.22 14.04 -14.48
N LYS A 21 -11.06 13.33 -15.61
CA LYS A 21 -11.33 13.88 -16.95
C LYS A 21 -12.79 14.28 -17.13
N ALA A 22 -13.70 13.66 -16.39
CA ALA A 22 -15.13 14.01 -16.35
C ALA A 22 -15.45 15.15 -15.36
N GLY A 23 -14.45 15.77 -14.72
CA GLY A 23 -14.62 16.91 -13.82
C GLY A 23 -14.93 16.54 -12.37
N MET A 24 -14.82 15.27 -11.97
CA MET A 24 -14.98 14.90 -10.57
C MET A 24 -13.76 15.35 -9.75
N ASP A 25 -14.01 15.91 -8.58
CA ASP A 25 -12.98 16.27 -7.61
C ASP A 25 -12.49 15.07 -6.78
N SER A 26 -11.30 15.21 -6.20
CA SER A 26 -10.68 14.15 -5.39
C SER A 26 -11.52 13.72 -4.19
N ASP A 27 -12.19 14.67 -3.53
CA ASP A 27 -12.99 14.41 -2.33
C ASP A 27 -14.20 13.54 -2.66
N SER A 28 -14.93 13.86 -3.74
CA SER A 28 -16.09 13.09 -4.21
C SER A 28 -15.68 11.67 -4.66
N VAL A 29 -14.59 11.54 -5.42
CA VAL A 29 -14.07 10.23 -5.87
C VAL A 29 -13.71 9.36 -4.67
N LEU A 30 -12.98 9.91 -3.68
CA LEU A 30 -12.57 9.17 -2.50
C LEU A 30 -13.75 8.83 -1.58
N PHE A 31 -14.73 9.71 -1.47
CA PHE A 31 -15.97 9.45 -0.74
C PHE A 31 -16.71 8.24 -1.34
N PHE A 32 -17.02 8.24 -2.63
CA PHE A 32 -17.71 7.13 -3.29
C PHE A 32 -16.90 5.84 -3.25
N ARG A 33 -15.58 5.91 -3.43
CA ARG A 33 -14.68 4.77 -3.33
C ARG A 33 -14.80 4.04 -2.00
N TYR A 34 -14.80 4.77 -0.88
CA TYR A 34 -14.94 4.19 0.46
C TYR A 34 -16.39 3.77 0.72
N LEU A 35 -17.36 4.60 0.34
CA LEU A 35 -18.78 4.33 0.51
C LEU A 35 -19.20 3.01 -0.13
N PHE A 36 -18.75 2.69 -1.34
CA PHE A 36 -19.10 1.45 -2.03
C PHE A 36 -18.30 0.24 -1.54
N ALA A 37 -17.07 0.42 -1.06
CA ALA A 37 -16.27 -0.68 -0.53
C ALA A 37 -16.81 -1.20 0.81
N ILE A 38 -17.36 -0.35 1.67
CA ILE A 38 -17.86 -0.71 3.00
C ILE A 38 -19.01 -1.72 2.95
N PRO A 39 -20.11 -1.51 2.18
CA PRO A 39 -21.17 -2.48 2.07
C PRO A 39 -20.70 -3.84 1.53
N LEU A 40 -19.78 -3.82 0.56
CA LEU A 40 -19.20 -5.05 0.00
C LEU A 40 -18.48 -5.86 1.09
N LEU A 41 -17.63 -5.23 1.88
CA LEU A 41 -16.93 -5.87 2.99
C LEU A 41 -17.90 -6.32 4.10
N GLY A 42 -18.92 -5.50 4.39
CA GLY A 42 -19.97 -5.83 5.35
C GLY A 42 -20.77 -7.07 4.95
N MET A 43 -21.15 -7.18 3.68
CA MET A 43 -21.79 -8.38 3.13
C MET A 43 -20.88 -9.61 3.25
N MET A 44 -19.57 -9.47 2.96
CA MET A 44 -18.61 -10.55 3.11
C MET A 44 -18.46 -11.01 4.58
N ILE A 45 -18.51 -10.09 5.55
CA ILE A 45 -18.47 -10.42 6.99
C ILE A 45 -19.71 -11.23 7.34
N LYS A 46 -20.90 -10.77 6.94
CA LYS A 46 -22.18 -11.42 7.20
C LYS A 46 -22.27 -12.79 6.54
N ALA A 47 -21.85 -12.90 5.28
CA ALA A 47 -21.83 -14.15 4.53
C ALA A 47 -20.91 -15.23 5.16
N ARG A 48 -19.85 -14.80 5.86
CA ARG A 48 -18.96 -15.70 6.62
C ARG A 48 -19.44 -15.98 8.05
N GLY A 49 -20.64 -15.58 8.41
CA GLY A 49 -21.21 -15.78 9.75
C GLY A 49 -20.45 -15.09 10.88
N ARG A 50 -19.63 -14.06 10.56
CA ARG A 50 -18.84 -13.35 11.57
C ARG A 50 -19.62 -12.17 12.13
N THR A 51 -19.39 -11.88 13.43
CA THR A 51 -19.99 -10.75 14.13
C THR A 51 -19.25 -9.46 13.86
N LEU A 52 -19.98 -8.35 13.80
CA LEU A 52 -19.41 -6.99 13.70
C LEU A 52 -18.97 -6.43 15.07
N LYS A 53 -19.11 -7.17 16.18
CA LYS A 53 -18.72 -6.68 17.50
C LYS A 53 -17.21 -6.42 17.56
N ILE A 54 -16.82 -5.25 18.07
CA ILE A 54 -15.43 -4.86 18.34
C ILE A 54 -15.20 -4.75 19.83
N GLU A 55 -14.00 -5.06 20.28
CA GLU A 55 -13.59 -4.88 21.67
C GLU A 55 -13.13 -3.44 21.90
N ARG A 56 -13.26 -2.93 23.13
CA ARG A 56 -12.82 -1.56 23.45
C ARG A 56 -11.34 -1.31 23.14
N LYS A 57 -10.48 -2.31 23.32
CA LYS A 57 -9.05 -2.22 23.01
C LYS A 57 -8.74 -2.11 21.51
N GLU A 58 -9.68 -2.53 20.63
CA GLU A 58 -9.55 -2.50 19.17
C GLU A 58 -10.05 -1.17 18.59
N THR A 59 -10.99 -0.50 19.29
CA THR A 59 -11.71 0.68 18.76
C THR A 59 -10.77 1.84 18.45
N LEU A 60 -9.92 2.24 19.41
CA LEU A 60 -9.02 3.37 19.23
C LEU A 60 -7.96 3.11 18.12
N PRO A 61 -7.28 1.94 18.07
CA PRO A 61 -6.42 1.61 16.95
C PRO A 61 -7.14 1.62 15.60
N LEU A 62 -8.38 1.13 15.50
CA LEU A 62 -9.17 1.14 14.27
C LEU A 62 -9.46 2.56 13.77
N ILE A 63 -9.86 3.45 14.69
CA ILE A 63 -10.11 4.87 14.35
C ILE A 63 -8.83 5.53 13.84
N ILE A 64 -7.73 5.40 14.58
CA ILE A 64 -6.45 6.01 14.23
C ILE A 64 -5.95 5.49 12.88
N MET A 65 -5.96 4.17 12.67
CA MET A 65 -5.50 3.58 11.40
C MET A 65 -6.44 3.92 10.24
N GLY A 66 -7.74 4.02 10.49
CA GLY A 66 -8.72 4.49 9.50
C GLY A 66 -8.46 5.93 9.05
N LEU A 67 -8.17 6.82 9.99
CA LEU A 67 -7.84 8.21 9.68
C LEU A 67 -6.50 8.32 8.94
N PHE A 68 -5.46 7.55 9.33
CA PHE A 68 -4.18 7.60 8.64
C PHE A 68 -4.26 7.07 7.20
N VAL A 69 -5.00 6.00 6.95
CA VAL A 69 -5.14 5.49 5.58
C VAL A 69 -5.99 6.43 4.71
N ALA A 70 -7.00 7.07 5.29
CA ALA A 70 -7.80 8.06 4.59
C ALA A 70 -6.98 9.33 4.29
N LEU A 71 -6.18 9.79 5.27
CA LEU A 71 -5.26 10.92 5.08
C LEU A 71 -4.23 10.64 4.00
N SER A 72 -3.65 9.42 3.99
CA SER A 72 -2.75 8.98 2.93
C SER A 72 -3.42 9.03 1.55
N SER A 73 -4.63 8.49 1.43
CA SER A 73 -5.40 8.52 0.18
C SER A 73 -5.69 9.96 -0.25
N LEU A 74 -6.11 10.81 0.68
CA LEU A 74 -6.43 12.21 0.42
C LEU A 74 -5.22 12.99 -0.09
N THR A 75 -4.10 12.93 0.63
CA THR A 75 -2.91 13.70 0.28
C THR A 75 -2.29 13.22 -1.04
N LEU A 76 -2.34 11.92 -1.34
CA LEU A 76 -1.94 11.39 -2.64
C LEU A 76 -2.82 11.94 -3.77
N PHE A 77 -4.14 11.88 -3.62
CA PHE A 77 -5.07 12.32 -4.66
C PHE A 77 -5.03 13.84 -4.85
N LEU A 78 -4.81 14.61 -3.78
CA LEU A 78 -4.59 16.06 -3.89
C LEU A 78 -3.27 16.37 -4.62
N SER A 79 -2.23 15.57 -4.47
CA SER A 79 -0.95 15.78 -5.17
C SER A 79 -1.08 15.71 -6.69
N TYR A 80 -2.06 14.99 -7.22
CA TYR A 80 -2.33 14.89 -8.66
C TYR A 80 -2.77 16.23 -9.28
N ASN A 81 -3.20 17.20 -8.47
CA ASN A 81 -3.46 18.57 -8.95
C ASN A 81 -2.18 19.39 -9.14
N TYR A 82 -1.05 18.93 -8.61
CA TYR A 82 0.22 19.67 -8.62
C TYR A 82 1.32 18.98 -9.43
N MET A 83 1.16 17.69 -9.74
CA MET A 83 2.11 16.91 -10.52
C MET A 83 1.44 15.75 -11.22
N ALA A 84 2.08 15.19 -12.25
CA ALA A 84 1.60 13.99 -12.93
C ALA A 84 1.42 12.82 -11.97
N ALA A 85 0.33 12.04 -12.12
CA ALA A 85 0.01 10.93 -11.22
C ALA A 85 1.10 9.85 -11.20
N GLY A 86 1.80 9.62 -12.31
CA GLY A 86 2.94 8.71 -12.38
C GLY A 86 4.12 9.15 -11.50
N ILE A 87 4.42 10.47 -11.48
CA ILE A 87 5.46 11.06 -10.62
C ILE A 87 5.06 10.91 -9.15
N ALA A 88 3.83 11.28 -8.80
CA ALA A 88 3.31 11.17 -7.45
C ALA A 88 3.35 9.72 -6.95
N SER A 89 2.91 8.76 -7.78
CA SER A 89 2.95 7.33 -7.46
C SER A 89 4.37 6.81 -7.27
N THR A 90 5.33 7.31 -8.05
CA THR A 90 6.74 6.94 -7.89
C THR A 90 7.31 7.49 -6.58
N LEU A 91 7.04 8.75 -6.25
CA LEU A 91 7.48 9.38 -5.00
C LEU A 91 6.81 8.75 -3.77
N LEU A 92 5.55 8.30 -3.89
CA LEU A 92 4.85 7.59 -2.82
C LEU A 92 5.67 6.40 -2.33
N PHE A 93 6.44 5.78 -3.21
CA PHE A 93 7.26 4.60 -2.92
C PHE A 93 8.44 4.85 -1.96
N VAL A 94 8.53 6.03 -1.37
CA VAL A 94 9.35 6.28 -0.18
C VAL A 94 8.77 5.62 1.08
N TYR A 95 7.48 5.23 1.08
CA TYR A 95 6.85 4.64 2.27
C TYR A 95 7.52 3.36 2.80
N PRO A 96 8.12 2.43 2.01
CA PRO A 96 8.84 1.29 2.57
C PRO A 96 10.07 1.70 3.39
N ILE A 97 10.75 2.78 3.01
CA ILE A 97 11.85 3.34 3.82
C ILE A 97 11.29 3.88 5.13
N MET A 98 10.18 4.60 5.09
CA MET A 98 9.54 5.13 6.30
C MET A 98 9.07 4.00 7.22
N VAL A 99 8.51 2.91 6.68
CA VAL A 99 8.16 1.70 7.44
C VAL A 99 9.40 1.13 8.12
N ALA A 100 10.50 0.93 7.38
CA ALA A 100 11.74 0.38 7.93
C ALA A 100 12.34 1.30 9.00
N LEU A 101 12.29 2.63 8.80
CA LEU A 101 12.76 3.62 9.80
C LEU A 101 11.90 3.57 11.06
N ILE A 102 10.57 3.56 10.96
CA ILE A 102 9.68 3.45 12.13
C ILE A 102 9.95 2.13 12.87
N MET A 103 10.07 1.01 12.16
CA MET A 103 10.35 -0.30 12.76
C MET A 103 11.69 -0.31 13.50
N THR A 104 12.72 0.34 12.94
CA THR A 104 14.05 0.40 13.56
C THR A 104 14.10 1.38 14.72
N MET A 105 13.58 2.61 14.55
CA MET A 105 13.73 3.69 15.54
C MET A 105 12.77 3.52 16.72
N VAL A 106 11.50 3.18 16.44
CA VAL A 106 10.46 3.07 17.47
C VAL A 106 10.44 1.69 18.11
N PHE A 107 10.52 0.64 17.30
CA PHE A 107 10.40 -0.75 17.76
C PHE A 107 11.74 -1.47 17.92
N LYS A 108 12.87 -0.79 17.64
CA LYS A 108 14.24 -1.31 17.76
C LYS A 108 14.48 -2.62 17.00
N GLU A 109 13.71 -2.88 15.97
CA GLU A 109 13.92 -4.03 15.07
C GLU A 109 15.00 -3.71 14.04
N LYS A 110 16.02 -4.58 13.98
CA LYS A 110 17.07 -4.46 12.97
C LYS A 110 16.61 -5.16 11.68
N PRO A 111 16.49 -4.44 10.55
CA PRO A 111 16.15 -5.08 9.29
C PRO A 111 17.27 -6.07 8.91
N ALA A 112 16.89 -7.23 8.38
CA ALA A 112 17.86 -8.17 7.85
C ALA A 112 18.63 -7.53 6.67
N PRO A 113 19.94 -7.81 6.49
CA PRO A 113 20.70 -7.24 5.37
C PRO A 113 20.04 -7.51 4.01
N GLN A 114 19.44 -8.68 3.83
CA GLN A 114 18.68 -9.02 2.63
C GLN A 114 17.51 -8.05 2.40
N THR A 115 16.77 -7.67 3.46
CA THR A 115 15.67 -6.70 3.38
C THR A 115 16.15 -5.34 2.88
N ILE A 116 17.32 -4.88 3.35
CA ILE A 116 17.94 -3.63 2.91
C ILE A 116 18.29 -3.69 1.42
N VAL A 117 18.91 -4.78 0.98
CA VAL A 117 19.24 -4.98 -0.44
C VAL A 117 17.99 -4.98 -1.32
N CYS A 118 16.94 -5.70 -0.92
CA CYS A 118 15.68 -5.73 -1.67
C CYS A 118 15.03 -4.34 -1.75
N MET A 119 15.09 -3.58 -0.65
CA MET A 119 14.56 -2.21 -0.61
C MET A 119 15.32 -1.27 -1.53
N LEU A 120 16.67 -1.33 -1.52
CA LEU A 120 17.50 -0.52 -2.42
C LEU A 120 17.29 -0.88 -3.89
N LEU A 121 17.16 -2.17 -4.21
CA LEU A 121 16.84 -2.63 -5.56
C LEU A 121 15.47 -2.14 -6.01
N ALA A 122 14.44 -2.25 -5.16
CA ALA A 122 13.11 -1.76 -5.48
C ALA A 122 13.10 -0.25 -5.73
N LEU A 123 13.73 0.53 -4.85
CA LEU A 123 13.84 1.98 -4.98
C LEU A 123 14.64 2.39 -6.23
N GLY A 124 15.75 1.72 -6.52
CA GLY A 124 16.53 1.94 -7.73
C GLY A 124 15.71 1.66 -9.00
N GLY A 125 14.97 0.54 -9.02
CA GLY A 125 14.05 0.21 -10.10
C GLY A 125 12.97 1.27 -10.30
N ILE A 126 12.34 1.74 -9.22
CA ILE A 126 11.33 2.81 -9.27
C ILE A 126 11.93 4.13 -9.73
N GLY A 127 13.16 4.46 -9.31
CA GLY A 127 13.88 5.63 -9.81
C GLY A 127 14.12 5.60 -11.32
N LEU A 128 14.31 4.39 -11.89
CA LEU A 128 14.41 4.21 -13.36
C LEU A 128 13.06 4.35 -14.07
N LEU A 129 11.94 4.05 -13.41
CA LEU A 129 10.60 4.24 -13.94
C LEU A 129 10.17 5.72 -13.96
N TYR A 130 10.87 6.56 -13.18
CA TYR A 130 10.55 7.97 -13.13
C TYR A 130 10.75 8.64 -14.50
N LYS A 131 9.64 9.07 -15.12
CA LYS A 131 9.63 9.90 -16.33
C LYS A 131 9.70 11.35 -15.93
N ASN A 132 10.73 12.05 -16.42
CA ASN A 132 10.75 13.49 -16.40
C ASN A 132 9.98 13.95 -17.65
N GLU A 133 8.70 14.26 -17.51
CA GLU A 133 7.98 14.95 -18.57
C GLU A 133 8.61 16.35 -18.67
N GLU A 134 9.28 16.59 -19.78
CA GLU A 134 9.95 17.79 -20.25
C GLU A 134 9.90 19.02 -19.30
N GLY A 135 10.98 19.22 -18.52
CA GLY A 135 11.29 20.53 -17.93
C GLY A 135 10.43 21.03 -16.77
N GLY A 136 9.46 20.26 -16.30
CA GLY A 136 8.61 20.64 -15.17
C GLY A 136 9.36 20.52 -13.84
N THR A 137 9.59 21.66 -13.17
CA THR A 137 10.08 21.67 -11.78
C THR A 137 9.06 20.93 -10.91
N LEU A 138 9.54 19.97 -10.10
CA LEU A 138 8.73 19.30 -9.10
C LEU A 138 8.01 20.34 -8.23
N SER A 139 6.67 20.31 -8.21
CA SER A 139 5.91 21.16 -7.31
C SER A 139 6.25 20.82 -5.87
N LEU A 140 6.75 21.81 -5.11
CA LEU A 140 7.04 21.63 -3.69
C LEU A 140 5.79 21.16 -2.92
N ILE A 141 4.65 21.77 -3.19
CA ILE A 141 3.37 21.40 -2.56
C ILE A 141 3.01 19.96 -2.87
N GLY A 142 3.05 19.56 -4.15
CA GLY A 142 2.76 18.20 -4.57
C GLY A 142 3.72 17.19 -3.92
N THR A 143 5.02 17.50 -3.85
CA THR A 143 6.03 16.67 -3.21
C THR A 143 5.74 16.51 -1.71
N LEU A 144 5.45 17.59 -0.99
CA LEU A 144 5.11 17.54 0.43
C LEU A 144 3.83 16.71 0.68
N LEU A 145 2.83 16.84 -0.18
CA LEU A 145 1.60 16.02 -0.10
C LEU A 145 1.90 14.54 -0.26
N VAL A 146 2.76 14.15 -1.22
CA VAL A 146 3.15 12.76 -1.41
C VAL A 146 3.97 12.23 -0.22
N PHE A 147 4.89 13.01 0.34
CA PHE A 147 5.62 12.62 1.54
C PHE A 147 4.67 12.45 2.75
N ALA A 148 3.69 13.34 2.93
CA ALA A 148 2.66 13.20 3.96
C ALA A 148 1.82 11.94 3.75
N SER A 149 1.48 11.62 2.49
CA SER A 149 0.81 10.38 2.13
C SER A 149 1.64 9.15 2.48
N SER A 150 2.93 9.14 2.07
CA SER A 150 3.86 8.05 2.34
C SER A 150 4.03 7.80 3.85
N LEU A 151 4.17 8.86 4.64
CA LEU A 151 4.30 8.76 6.10
C LEU A 151 3.01 8.22 6.74
N SER A 152 1.86 8.75 6.33
CA SER A 152 0.55 8.30 6.84
C SER A 152 0.31 6.82 6.51
N TYR A 153 0.67 6.38 5.31
CA TYR A 153 0.56 4.99 4.90
C TYR A 153 1.53 4.08 5.65
N ALA A 154 2.77 4.54 5.89
CA ALA A 154 3.74 3.81 6.70
C ALA A 154 3.26 3.62 8.14
N ILE A 155 2.69 4.65 8.76
CA ILE A 155 2.10 4.57 10.11
C ILE A 155 0.95 3.56 10.11
N TYR A 156 0.06 3.58 9.11
CA TYR A 156 -1.02 2.62 8.97
C TYR A 156 -0.48 1.17 8.89
N ILE A 157 0.49 0.90 8.02
CA ILE A 157 1.09 -0.45 7.86
C ILE A 157 1.71 -0.94 9.17
N VAL A 158 2.49 -0.09 9.84
CA VAL A 158 3.13 -0.42 11.12
C VAL A 158 2.08 -0.59 12.21
N GLY A 159 1.09 0.29 12.26
CA GLY A 159 0.02 0.26 13.24
C GLY A 159 -0.80 -1.02 13.20
N ILE A 160 -1.15 -1.53 12.02
CA ILE A 160 -1.81 -2.84 11.88
C ILE A 160 -0.97 -3.97 12.50
N ASN A 161 0.35 -3.94 12.31
CA ASN A 161 1.25 -4.99 12.80
C ASN A 161 1.55 -4.89 14.30
N ARG A 162 1.49 -3.69 14.88
CA ARG A 162 1.98 -3.39 16.25
C ARG A 162 0.88 -3.10 17.27
N THR A 163 -0.37 -3.19 16.87
CA THR A 163 -1.51 -3.01 17.77
C THR A 163 -2.34 -4.28 17.89
N ALA A 164 -3.41 -4.22 18.67
CA ALA A 164 -4.38 -5.33 18.80
C ALA A 164 -5.00 -5.76 17.45
N LEU A 165 -4.85 -4.95 16.40
CA LEU A 165 -5.36 -5.24 15.06
C LEU A 165 -4.63 -6.40 14.37
N LYS A 166 -3.42 -6.74 14.81
CA LYS A 166 -2.64 -7.85 14.26
C LYS A 166 -3.38 -9.19 14.40
N ASP A 167 -4.01 -9.41 15.55
CA ASP A 167 -4.69 -10.66 15.89
C ASP A 167 -6.19 -10.64 15.55
N MET A 168 -6.70 -9.48 15.14
CA MET A 168 -8.09 -9.30 14.74
C MET A 168 -8.34 -9.90 13.35
N ALA A 169 -9.56 -10.39 13.10
CA ALA A 169 -9.92 -10.92 11.78
C ALA A 169 -9.72 -9.87 10.68
N THR A 170 -8.88 -10.19 9.68
CA THR A 170 -8.49 -9.30 8.58
C THR A 170 -9.66 -8.54 7.95
N LEU A 171 -10.74 -9.25 7.65
CA LEU A 171 -11.95 -8.68 7.03
C LEU A 171 -12.61 -7.63 7.93
N LYS A 172 -12.62 -7.85 9.26
CA LYS A 172 -13.12 -6.87 10.24
C LYS A 172 -12.24 -5.64 10.32
N VAL A 173 -10.91 -5.83 10.37
CA VAL A 173 -9.93 -4.72 10.38
C VAL A 173 -10.16 -3.85 9.15
N THR A 174 -10.18 -4.45 7.96
CA THR A 174 -10.35 -3.71 6.70
C THR A 174 -11.68 -2.96 6.66
N PHE A 175 -12.77 -3.61 7.08
CA PHE A 175 -14.09 -2.97 7.13
C PHE A 175 -14.11 -1.73 8.03
N TYR A 176 -13.62 -1.84 9.27
CA TYR A 176 -13.65 -0.73 10.22
C TYR A 176 -12.63 0.37 9.89
N VAL A 177 -11.47 0.03 9.37
CA VAL A 177 -10.48 1.01 8.88
C VAL A 177 -11.09 1.86 7.77
N LEU A 178 -11.78 1.26 6.79
CA LEU A 178 -12.45 2.02 5.74
C LEU A 178 -13.65 2.80 6.28
N LEU A 179 -14.42 2.23 7.23
CA LEU A 179 -15.56 2.90 7.85
C LEU A 179 -15.14 4.17 8.59
N PHE A 180 -14.11 4.07 9.45
CA PHE A 180 -13.58 5.23 10.15
C PHE A 180 -12.84 6.20 9.21
N GLY A 181 -12.18 5.68 8.17
CA GLY A 181 -11.57 6.52 7.13
C GLY A 181 -12.59 7.34 6.33
N LEU A 182 -13.79 6.78 6.09
CA LEU A 182 -14.87 7.49 5.42
C LEU A 182 -15.27 8.77 6.17
N SER A 183 -15.17 8.80 7.51
CA SER A 183 -15.51 9.99 8.30
C SER A 183 -14.70 11.22 7.90
N LEU A 184 -13.44 11.05 7.48
CA LEU A 184 -12.61 12.15 6.99
C LEU A 184 -13.20 12.77 5.72
N PHE A 185 -13.63 11.93 4.78
CA PHE A 185 -14.21 12.44 3.52
C PHE A 185 -15.59 13.03 3.73
N VAL A 186 -16.41 12.47 4.63
CA VAL A 186 -17.69 13.08 5.03
C VAL A 186 -17.46 14.46 5.64
N ALA A 187 -16.51 14.61 6.56
CA ALA A 187 -16.19 15.89 7.17
C ALA A 187 -15.73 16.93 6.13
N ARG A 188 -14.90 16.51 5.16
CA ARG A 188 -14.46 17.39 4.07
C ARG A 188 -15.59 17.81 3.14
N LEU A 189 -16.48 16.89 2.77
CA LEU A 189 -17.66 17.21 1.95
C LEU A 189 -18.63 18.14 2.68
N LEU A 190 -18.81 17.96 3.99
CA LEU A 190 -19.63 18.88 4.79
C LEU A 190 -19.01 20.29 4.86
N TYR A 191 -17.69 20.39 4.86
CA TYR A 191 -16.97 21.66 4.85
C TYR A 191 -17.00 22.33 3.46
N SER A 192 -16.78 21.57 2.38
CA SER A 192 -16.79 22.09 1.01
C SER A 192 -18.20 22.40 0.48
N GLY A 193 -19.20 21.70 1.00
CA GLY A 193 -20.59 21.80 0.55
C GLY A 193 -20.85 21.26 -0.86
N VAL A 194 -19.84 20.65 -1.51
CA VAL A 194 -19.91 20.18 -2.90
C VAL A 194 -19.68 18.67 -2.96
N LEU A 195 -20.65 17.95 -3.52
CA LEU A 195 -20.53 16.53 -3.86
C LEU A 195 -20.76 16.38 -5.36
N ASN A 196 -19.68 16.15 -6.10
CA ASN A 196 -19.75 15.93 -7.54
C ASN A 196 -20.12 14.48 -7.84
N THR A 197 -21.22 14.29 -8.57
CA THR A 197 -21.68 12.97 -9.03
C THR A 197 -21.37 12.79 -10.51
N PRO A 198 -21.08 11.56 -10.96
CA PRO A 198 -20.86 11.31 -12.38
C PRO A 198 -22.09 11.59 -13.23
N ASP A 199 -21.95 12.37 -14.30
CA ASP A 199 -23.04 12.68 -15.24
C ASP A 199 -23.41 11.52 -16.15
N ARG A 200 -22.46 10.56 -16.36
CA ARG A 200 -22.63 9.45 -17.29
C ARG A 200 -22.65 8.12 -16.56
N TRP A 201 -23.54 7.22 -16.96
CA TRP A 201 -23.75 5.93 -16.30
C TRP A 201 -22.49 5.04 -16.26
N TYR A 202 -21.61 5.07 -17.29
CA TYR A 202 -20.39 4.25 -17.31
C TYR A 202 -19.35 4.71 -16.30
N LEU A 203 -19.36 5.98 -15.86
CA LEU A 203 -18.47 6.49 -14.81
C LEU A 203 -18.80 5.88 -13.44
N TRP A 204 -20.05 5.51 -13.19
CA TRP A 204 -20.41 4.72 -12.00
C TRP A 204 -19.73 3.36 -12.01
N GLY A 205 -19.55 2.75 -13.20
CA GLY A 205 -18.74 1.53 -13.35
C GLY A 205 -17.28 1.72 -12.89
N ASN A 206 -16.65 2.86 -13.23
CA ASN A 206 -15.31 3.21 -12.78
C ASN A 206 -15.24 3.41 -11.26
N LEU A 207 -16.24 4.06 -10.65
CA LEU A 207 -16.33 4.22 -9.19
C LEU A 207 -16.47 2.86 -8.48
N LEU A 208 -17.33 1.98 -9.00
CA LEU A 208 -17.50 0.63 -8.46
C LEU A 208 -16.21 -0.19 -8.61
N ALA A 209 -15.55 -0.14 -9.77
CA ALA A 209 -14.28 -0.81 -9.99
C ALA A 209 -13.20 -0.28 -9.04
N LEU A 210 -13.15 1.03 -8.83
CA LEU A 210 -12.25 1.70 -7.87
C LEU A 210 -12.52 1.23 -6.42
N ALA A 211 -13.77 1.04 -6.05
CA ALA A 211 -14.16 0.52 -4.74
C ALA A 211 -13.80 -0.97 -4.56
N VAL A 212 -13.96 -1.78 -5.60
CA VAL A 212 -13.71 -3.23 -5.55
C VAL A 212 -12.21 -3.54 -5.60
N PHE A 213 -11.52 -3.15 -6.70
CA PHE A 213 -10.14 -3.59 -6.93
C PHE A 213 -9.14 -2.86 -6.06
N PRO A 214 -8.87 -1.55 -6.22
CA PRO A 214 -7.83 -0.89 -5.44
C PRO A 214 -8.25 -0.54 -4.02
N THR A 215 -9.53 -0.77 -3.62
CA THR A 215 -9.97 -0.52 -2.26
C THR A 215 -10.26 -1.84 -1.53
N ALA A 216 -11.38 -2.50 -1.78
CA ALA A 216 -11.78 -3.66 -0.99
C ALA A 216 -10.76 -4.81 -1.10
N ILE A 217 -10.37 -5.21 -2.31
CA ILE A 217 -9.44 -6.32 -2.53
C ILE A 217 -8.04 -5.92 -2.07
N SER A 218 -7.54 -4.75 -2.47
CA SER A 218 -6.20 -4.30 -2.12
C SER A 218 -6.02 -4.17 -0.62
N PHE A 219 -6.87 -3.43 0.09
CA PHE A 219 -6.75 -3.25 1.54
C PHE A 219 -6.96 -4.56 2.31
N LEU A 220 -7.87 -5.44 1.87
CA LEU A 220 -8.04 -6.76 2.47
C LEU A 220 -6.76 -7.60 2.33
N CYS A 221 -6.17 -7.62 1.14
CA CYS A 221 -4.94 -8.35 0.88
C CYS A 221 -3.72 -7.72 1.57
N THR A 222 -3.64 -6.38 1.65
CA THR A 222 -2.60 -5.65 2.37
C THR A 222 -2.67 -5.96 3.87
N THR A 223 -3.84 -5.82 4.48
CA THR A 223 -4.03 -6.13 5.92
C THR A 223 -3.66 -7.58 6.22
N SER A 224 -4.09 -8.52 5.36
CA SER A 224 -3.72 -9.93 5.47
C SER A 224 -2.20 -10.12 5.37
N ALA A 225 -1.55 -9.50 4.39
CA ALA A 225 -0.10 -9.60 4.24
C ALA A 225 0.64 -9.05 5.48
N ILE A 226 0.24 -7.88 5.98
CA ILE A 226 0.82 -7.28 7.20
C ILE A 226 0.71 -8.23 8.40
N GLN A 227 -0.45 -8.86 8.57
CA GLN A 227 -0.68 -9.77 9.69
C GLN A 227 0.16 -11.05 9.60
N TYR A 228 0.38 -11.59 8.38
CA TYR A 228 1.10 -12.85 8.19
C TYR A 228 2.61 -12.69 8.03
N ILE A 229 3.09 -11.72 7.27
CA ILE A 229 4.52 -11.55 6.96
C ILE A 229 5.14 -10.29 7.56
N GLY A 230 4.34 -9.44 8.21
CA GLY A 230 4.79 -8.22 8.87
C GLY A 230 4.83 -7.00 7.95
N SER A 231 5.15 -5.84 8.54
CA SER A 231 5.08 -4.52 7.90
C SER A 231 6.11 -4.36 6.78
N THR A 232 7.39 -4.62 7.07
CA THR A 232 8.49 -4.36 6.13
C THR A 232 8.42 -5.19 4.86
N PRO A 233 8.23 -6.53 4.90
CA PRO A 233 8.08 -7.32 3.67
C PRO A 233 6.84 -6.92 2.87
N THR A 234 5.72 -6.60 3.54
CA THR A 234 4.50 -6.14 2.86
C THR A 234 4.74 -4.83 2.13
N ALA A 235 5.42 -3.88 2.76
CA ALA A 235 5.76 -2.60 2.14
C ALA A 235 6.65 -2.77 0.89
N ILE A 236 7.63 -3.69 0.92
CA ILE A 236 8.49 -3.97 -0.25
C ILE A 236 7.69 -4.62 -1.39
N LEU A 237 6.75 -5.53 -1.06
CA LEU A 237 5.86 -6.13 -2.06
C LEU A 237 4.98 -5.10 -2.79
N GLY A 238 4.71 -3.97 -2.15
CA GLY A 238 4.06 -2.83 -2.77
C GLY A 238 4.77 -2.32 -4.04
N ALA A 239 6.09 -2.58 -4.20
CA ALA A 239 6.84 -2.25 -5.43
C ALA A 239 6.23 -2.84 -6.73
N LEU A 240 5.30 -3.78 -6.62
CA LEU A 240 4.53 -4.25 -7.77
C LEU A 240 3.43 -3.27 -8.23
N GLU A 241 3.09 -2.26 -7.44
CA GLU A 241 2.09 -1.25 -7.85
C GLU A 241 2.49 -0.54 -9.15
N PRO A 242 3.69 0.08 -9.26
CA PRO A 242 4.12 0.72 -10.49
C PRO A 242 4.29 -0.28 -11.65
N VAL A 243 4.68 -1.52 -11.38
CA VAL A 243 4.74 -2.58 -12.41
C VAL A 243 3.37 -2.80 -13.05
N THR A 244 2.34 -2.87 -12.20
CA THR A 244 0.95 -3.03 -12.69
C THR A 244 0.45 -1.79 -13.42
N ALA A 245 0.77 -0.60 -12.92
CA ALA A 245 0.41 0.65 -13.59
C ALA A 245 1.02 0.74 -15.00
N ILE A 246 2.30 0.36 -15.16
CA ILE A 246 2.97 0.32 -16.47
C ILE A 246 2.36 -0.76 -17.36
N PHE A 247 2.05 -1.94 -16.82
CA PHE A 247 1.39 -2.99 -17.60
C PHE A 247 0.10 -2.47 -18.26
N PHE A 248 -0.73 -1.75 -17.51
CA PHE A 248 -1.94 -1.12 -18.06
C PHE A 248 -1.62 0.08 -18.98
N GLY A 249 -0.57 0.84 -18.70
CA GLY A 249 -0.08 1.90 -19.58
C GLY A 249 0.23 1.36 -20.98
N VAL A 250 0.98 0.28 -21.04
CA VAL A 250 1.34 -0.36 -22.33
C VAL A 250 0.15 -1.05 -22.99
N THR A 251 -0.63 -1.84 -22.26
CA THR A 251 -1.68 -2.69 -22.85
C THR A 251 -2.96 -1.94 -23.18
N VAL A 252 -3.35 -0.97 -22.35
CA VAL A 252 -4.62 -0.22 -22.51
C VAL A 252 -4.39 1.13 -23.15
N PHE A 253 -3.35 1.84 -22.74
CA PHE A 253 -3.07 3.20 -23.21
C PHE A 253 -2.04 3.23 -24.38
N GLN A 254 -1.54 2.04 -24.81
CA GLN A 254 -0.59 1.89 -25.93
C GLN A 254 0.71 2.69 -25.74
N GLU A 255 1.15 2.86 -24.48
CA GLU A 255 2.41 3.52 -24.16
C GLU A 255 3.59 2.66 -24.57
N SER A 256 4.64 3.26 -25.13
CA SER A 256 5.89 2.56 -25.47
C SER A 256 6.81 2.48 -24.27
N LEU A 257 7.35 1.30 -23.98
CA LEU A 257 8.36 1.10 -22.96
C LEU A 257 9.74 1.49 -23.47
N THR A 258 10.43 2.32 -22.73
CA THR A 258 11.84 2.62 -22.96
C THR A 258 12.71 1.52 -22.37
N ALA A 259 13.96 1.38 -22.86
CA ALA A 259 14.94 0.46 -22.28
C ALA A 259 15.19 0.73 -20.80
N ARG A 260 15.17 2.01 -20.38
CA ARG A 260 15.30 2.44 -18.98
C ARG A 260 14.17 1.90 -18.11
N GLU A 261 12.91 2.03 -18.57
CA GLU A 261 11.74 1.52 -17.86
C GLU A 261 11.75 0.00 -17.77
N SER A 262 12.13 -0.70 -18.85
CA SER A 262 12.28 -2.16 -18.84
C SER A 262 13.30 -2.63 -17.80
N MET A 263 14.44 -1.92 -17.67
CA MET A 263 15.47 -2.24 -16.66
C MET A 263 14.93 -1.99 -15.24
N GLY A 264 14.19 -0.89 -15.03
CA GLY A 264 13.53 -0.60 -13.75
C GLY A 264 12.56 -1.70 -13.35
N LEU A 265 11.72 -2.18 -14.28
CA LEU A 265 10.79 -3.29 -14.05
C LEU A 265 11.52 -4.57 -13.64
N VAL A 266 12.59 -4.93 -14.33
CA VAL A 266 13.40 -6.13 -14.00
C VAL A 266 13.96 -6.00 -12.58
N MET A 267 14.51 -4.84 -12.19
CA MET A 267 15.02 -4.62 -10.83
C MET A 267 13.93 -4.80 -9.76
N ILE A 268 12.73 -4.28 -10.00
CA ILE A 268 11.61 -4.44 -9.07
C ILE A 268 11.20 -5.91 -8.96
N ILE A 269 11.05 -6.62 -10.08
CA ILE A 269 10.67 -8.04 -10.08
C ILE A 269 11.71 -8.87 -9.32
N VAL A 270 13.00 -8.60 -9.52
CA VAL A 270 14.10 -9.27 -8.78
C VAL A 270 14.00 -8.97 -7.29
N ALA A 271 13.80 -7.70 -6.89
CA ALA A 271 13.65 -7.32 -5.49
C ALA A 271 12.47 -8.04 -4.81
N VAL A 272 11.31 -8.07 -5.45
CA VAL A 272 10.11 -8.75 -4.96
C VAL A 272 10.33 -10.27 -4.85
N THR A 273 10.97 -10.88 -5.86
CA THR A 273 11.30 -12.32 -5.86
C THR A 273 12.24 -12.67 -4.70
N LEU A 274 13.25 -11.84 -4.44
CA LEU A 274 14.17 -12.01 -3.31
C LEU A 274 13.46 -11.88 -1.95
N VAL A 275 12.49 -11.00 -1.80
CA VAL A 275 11.69 -10.88 -0.57
C VAL A 275 10.88 -12.16 -0.34
N ILE A 276 10.22 -12.66 -1.38
CA ILE A 276 9.40 -13.89 -1.29
C ILE A 276 10.29 -15.11 -1.00
N ALA A 277 11.43 -15.24 -1.70
CA ALA A 277 12.37 -16.32 -1.52
C ALA A 277 13.04 -16.28 -0.14
N GLY A 278 13.37 -15.09 0.37
CA GLY A 278 14.06 -14.91 1.65
C GLY A 278 13.27 -15.45 2.85
N GLY A 279 11.96 -15.32 2.84
CA GLY A 279 11.09 -15.94 3.84
C GLY A 279 11.20 -17.47 3.88
N ASN A 280 11.35 -18.10 2.72
CA ASN A 280 11.52 -19.55 2.61
C ASN A 280 12.95 -20.00 2.93
N ILE A 281 13.97 -19.27 2.44
CA ILE A 281 15.38 -19.58 2.68
C ILE A 281 15.71 -19.55 4.17
N THR A 282 15.23 -18.54 4.90
CA THR A 282 15.48 -18.44 6.34
C THR A 282 14.87 -19.63 7.11
N SER A 283 13.68 -20.08 6.72
CA SER A 283 13.03 -21.25 7.33
C SER A 283 13.78 -22.54 7.00
N HIS A 284 14.29 -22.71 5.80
CA HIS A 284 15.11 -23.85 5.40
C HIS A 284 16.49 -23.85 6.05
N LEU A 285 17.15 -22.67 6.15
CA LEU A 285 18.44 -22.54 6.84
C LEU A 285 18.34 -22.83 8.35
N ILE A 286 17.26 -22.41 9.00
CA ILE A 286 17.00 -22.72 10.42
C ILE A 286 16.77 -24.24 10.57
N ARG A 287 16.04 -24.88 9.66
CA ARG A 287 15.83 -26.33 9.65
C ARG A 287 17.15 -27.09 9.41
N PHE A 288 17.97 -26.63 8.45
CA PHE A 288 19.29 -27.18 8.15
C PHE A 288 20.25 -27.02 9.34
N ARG A 289 20.25 -25.86 10.00
CA ARG A 289 21.09 -25.62 11.20
C ARG A 289 20.68 -26.45 12.41
N LYS A 290 19.41 -26.86 12.52
CA LYS A 290 18.93 -27.80 13.52
C LYS A 290 19.36 -29.25 13.22
N LEU A 291 19.56 -29.59 11.93
CA LEU A 291 20.05 -30.91 11.51
C LEU A 291 21.56 -31.10 11.75
N PHE A 292 22.34 -30.01 11.83
CA PHE A 292 23.77 -30.03 12.13
C PHE A 292 24.06 -29.18 13.37
N PRO A 293 23.84 -29.72 14.59
CA PRO A 293 24.22 -29.03 15.80
C PRO A 293 25.76 -28.85 15.85
N ARG A 294 26.19 -27.63 16.17
CA ARG A 294 27.64 -27.35 16.35
C ARG A 294 28.20 -28.34 17.35
N LEU A 295 29.25 -29.09 16.95
CA LEU A 295 30.01 -29.91 17.88
C LEU A 295 30.53 -29.02 19.02
N PRO A 296 30.39 -29.44 20.28
CA PRO A 296 30.90 -28.66 21.40
C PRO A 296 32.42 -28.48 21.22
N ILE A 297 32.89 -27.25 21.21
CA ILE A 297 34.33 -26.95 21.23
C ILE A 297 34.86 -27.49 22.55
N ARG A 298 35.65 -28.53 22.48
CA ARG A 298 36.30 -29.18 23.61
C ARG A 298 37.25 -28.16 24.24
N SER A 299 36.84 -27.57 25.38
CA SER A 299 37.72 -26.73 26.19
C SER A 299 38.96 -27.52 26.55
N LYS A 300 40.15 -27.14 26.05
CA LYS A 300 41.41 -27.62 26.57
C LYS A 300 41.52 -27.18 28.04
N LYS A 301 41.35 -28.11 28.97
CA LYS A 301 41.84 -27.94 30.35
C LYS A 301 43.35 -27.84 30.28
N ASN A 302 43.91 -26.68 30.60
CA ASN A 302 45.31 -26.54 30.94
C ASN A 302 45.51 -27.16 32.30
N ASN A 303 46.39 -28.17 32.34
CA ASN A 303 47.11 -28.58 33.55
C ASN A 303 48.23 -27.59 33.83
#